data_37a67a2093fa54e06deab480e3dad301
#
_entry.id   37a67a2093fa54e06deab480e3dad301
#
_cell.length_a   1.000
_cell.length_b   1.000
_cell.length_c   1.000
_cell.angle_alpha   90.00
_cell.angle_beta   90.00
_cell.angle_gamma   90.00
#
_symmetry.space_group_name_H-M   'P 1'
#
loop_
_entity.id
_entity.type
_entity.pdbx_description
1 polymer ?
#
loop_
_entity_poly.entity_id
_entity_poly.type
_entity_poly.pdbx_seq_one_letter_code
_entity_poly.pdbx_strand_id
1 'polypeptide(L)'
;MSPPFKAQVDPLLMKQLIQKSNQKGILHFGIFFLVLFGVGILSFQLLGTYWFFPVYLIYAIIFAFSEAAAHELNHDSVFRSRWLNTSAHWLVCFMSWREPIYSKYRHLRHHSKTSVIGEDPEG
;
A
#
# COMPACT_ATOMS: atom_id res chain seq x y z
N MET A 1 11.91 31.02 -17.40
CA MET A 1 11.27 29.82 -16.80
C MET A 1 9.78 29.84 -17.11
N SER A 2 9.24 28.87 -17.81
CA SER A 2 7.80 28.74 -18.02
C SER A 2 7.11 28.49 -16.66
N PRO A 3 5.93 29.05 -16.42
CA PRO A 3 5.20 28.79 -15.17
C PRO A 3 4.87 27.29 -15.08
N PRO A 4 4.82 26.71 -13.85
CA PRO A 4 4.49 25.31 -13.68
C PRO A 4 3.09 25.02 -14.24
N PHE A 5 2.98 23.94 -14.99
CA PHE A 5 1.70 23.49 -15.55
C PHE A 5 0.72 23.19 -14.40
N LYS A 6 -0.38 23.93 -14.33
CA LYS A 6 -1.51 23.62 -13.44
C LYS A 6 -2.63 23.00 -14.26
N ALA A 7 -2.90 21.72 -14.03
CA ALA A 7 -4.07 21.08 -14.60
C ALA A 7 -5.34 21.78 -14.09
N GLN A 8 -6.20 22.23 -15.01
CA GLN A 8 -7.51 22.76 -14.66
C GLN A 8 -8.47 21.59 -14.52
N VAL A 9 -8.73 21.20 -13.28
CA VAL A 9 -9.70 20.13 -12.94
C VAL A 9 -10.90 20.77 -12.28
N ASP A 10 -12.10 20.37 -12.71
CA ASP A 10 -13.35 20.78 -12.06
C ASP A 10 -13.30 20.46 -10.56
N PRO A 11 -13.49 21.45 -9.66
CA PRO A 11 -13.45 21.23 -8.21
C PRO A 11 -14.49 20.21 -7.73
N LEU A 12 -15.65 20.12 -8.36
CA LEU A 12 -16.69 19.16 -8.01
C LEU A 12 -16.28 17.74 -8.36
N LEU A 13 -15.71 17.55 -9.56
CA LEU A 13 -15.16 16.27 -10.00
C LEU A 13 -14.00 15.85 -9.09
N MET A 14 -13.08 16.76 -8.78
CA MET A 14 -11.97 16.48 -7.87
C MET A 14 -12.49 16.01 -6.49
N LYS A 15 -13.47 16.71 -5.93
CA LYS A 15 -14.08 16.33 -4.64
C LYS A 15 -14.69 14.92 -4.66
N GLN A 16 -15.29 14.52 -5.78
CA GLN A 16 -15.84 13.16 -5.95
C GLN A 16 -14.72 12.11 -6.03
N LEU A 17 -13.66 12.39 -6.81
CA LEU A 17 -12.54 11.47 -7.01
C LEU A 17 -11.74 11.19 -5.74
N ILE A 18 -11.58 12.19 -4.87
CA ILE A 18 -10.84 12.05 -3.60
C ILE A 18 -11.69 11.52 -2.43
N GLN A 19 -12.99 11.20 -2.66
CA GLN A 19 -13.85 10.67 -1.60
C GLN A 19 -13.39 9.28 -1.13
N LYS A 20 -13.01 9.21 0.14
CA LYS A 20 -12.64 7.97 0.81
C LYS A 20 -13.88 7.17 1.21
N SER A 21 -13.82 5.85 1.10
CA SER A 21 -14.91 4.94 1.45
C SER A 21 -14.38 3.75 2.24
N ASN A 22 -14.99 3.47 3.41
CA ASN A 22 -14.65 2.28 4.17
C ASN A 22 -15.03 0.99 3.43
N GLN A 23 -16.18 0.97 2.75
CA GLN A 23 -16.65 -0.21 2.03
C GLN A 23 -15.69 -0.60 0.90
N LYS A 24 -15.26 0.37 0.08
CA LYS A 24 -14.29 0.12 -0.99
C LYS A 24 -12.94 -0.33 -0.43
N GLY A 25 -12.45 0.32 0.63
CA GLY A 25 -11.22 -0.06 1.30
C GLY A 25 -11.27 -1.49 1.86
N ILE A 26 -12.34 -1.85 2.58
CA ILE A 26 -12.54 -3.20 3.12
C ILE A 26 -12.62 -4.23 2.00
N LEU A 27 -13.33 -3.92 0.91
CA LEU A 27 -13.44 -4.84 -0.24
C LEU A 27 -12.06 -5.10 -0.87
N HIS A 28 -11.28 -4.05 -1.17
CA HIS A 28 -9.96 -4.21 -1.79
C HIS A 28 -8.99 -4.95 -0.87
N PHE A 29 -8.94 -4.59 0.41
CA PHE A 29 -8.12 -5.29 1.40
C PHE A 29 -8.57 -6.75 1.60
N GLY A 30 -9.88 -6.99 1.66
CA GLY A 30 -10.45 -8.33 1.76
C GLY A 30 -10.06 -9.22 0.57
N ILE A 31 -10.16 -8.71 -0.65
CA ILE A 31 -9.74 -9.42 -1.87
C ILE A 31 -8.22 -9.70 -1.82
N PHE A 32 -7.41 -8.69 -1.47
CA PHE A 32 -5.96 -8.86 -1.35
C PHE A 32 -5.60 -9.98 -0.38
N PHE A 33 -6.15 -9.97 0.83
CA PHE A 33 -5.87 -11.01 1.82
C PHE A 33 -6.45 -12.38 1.43
N LEU A 34 -7.63 -12.42 0.83
CA LEU A 34 -8.23 -13.67 0.34
C LEU A 34 -7.31 -14.34 -0.68
N VAL A 35 -6.81 -13.57 -1.65
CA VAL A 35 -5.90 -14.08 -2.68
C VAL A 35 -4.56 -14.47 -2.06
N LEU A 36 -3.99 -13.64 -1.19
CA LEU A 36 -2.72 -13.91 -0.52
C LEU A 36 -2.78 -15.22 0.28
N PHE A 37 -3.78 -15.36 1.14
CA PHE A 37 -3.94 -16.59 1.95
C PHE A 37 -4.30 -17.79 1.09
N GLY A 38 -5.16 -17.64 0.08
CA GLY A 38 -5.54 -18.73 -0.83
C GLY A 38 -4.34 -19.30 -1.58
N VAL A 39 -3.51 -18.43 -2.17
CA VAL A 39 -2.29 -18.84 -2.87
C VAL A 39 -1.24 -19.39 -1.89
N GLY A 40 -1.14 -18.82 -0.67
CA GLY A 40 -0.25 -19.32 0.37
C GLY A 40 -0.63 -20.75 0.82
N ILE A 41 -1.90 -21.02 1.06
CA ILE A 41 -2.41 -22.36 1.40
C ILE A 41 -2.15 -23.33 0.25
N LEU A 42 -2.44 -22.94 -0.99
CA LEU A 42 -2.17 -23.76 -2.16
C LEU A 42 -0.68 -24.07 -2.29
N SER A 43 0.19 -23.07 -2.10
CA SER A 43 1.64 -23.27 -2.08
C SER A 43 2.06 -24.29 -1.02
N PHE A 44 1.51 -24.18 0.19
CA PHE A 44 1.78 -25.14 1.27
C PHE A 44 1.34 -26.57 0.93
N GLN A 45 0.17 -26.73 0.31
CA GLN A 45 -0.34 -28.05 -0.11
C GLN A 45 0.51 -28.70 -1.21
N LEU A 46 1.21 -27.90 -2.00
CA LEU A 46 2.07 -28.35 -3.09
C LEU A 46 3.51 -28.63 -2.66
N LEU A 47 3.84 -28.50 -1.36
CA LEU A 47 5.17 -28.81 -0.83
C LEU A 47 5.60 -30.24 -1.23
N GLY A 48 6.84 -30.36 -1.69
CA GLY A 48 7.40 -31.64 -2.17
C GLY A 48 7.06 -31.97 -3.63
N THR A 49 6.28 -31.14 -4.33
CA THR A 49 6.01 -31.27 -5.77
C THR A 49 6.74 -30.19 -6.59
N TYR A 50 6.90 -30.42 -7.90
CA TYR A 50 7.48 -29.39 -8.80
C TYR A 50 6.59 -28.14 -8.92
N TRP A 51 5.29 -28.26 -8.70
CA TRP A 51 4.32 -27.17 -8.74
C TRP A 51 4.46 -26.18 -7.59
N PHE A 52 5.14 -26.56 -6.52
CA PHE A 52 5.45 -25.66 -5.42
C PHE A 52 6.17 -24.40 -5.89
N PHE A 53 7.21 -24.53 -6.73
CA PHE A 53 8.05 -23.40 -7.14
C PHE A 53 7.28 -22.28 -7.88
N PRO A 54 6.51 -22.57 -8.95
CA PRO A 54 5.76 -21.52 -9.64
C PRO A 54 4.67 -20.91 -8.76
N VAL A 55 3.97 -21.71 -7.95
CA VAL A 55 2.91 -21.20 -7.06
C VAL A 55 3.50 -20.36 -5.93
N TYR A 56 4.62 -20.77 -5.35
CA TYR A 56 5.33 -19.99 -4.34
C TYR A 56 5.86 -18.68 -4.90
N LEU A 57 6.35 -18.66 -6.14
CA LEU A 57 6.75 -17.43 -6.81
C LEU A 57 5.57 -16.44 -6.96
N ILE A 58 4.40 -16.95 -7.38
CA ILE A 58 3.18 -16.13 -7.45
C ILE A 58 2.82 -15.59 -6.05
N TYR A 59 2.87 -16.44 -5.01
CA TYR A 59 2.65 -16.01 -3.63
C TYR A 59 3.61 -14.89 -3.22
N ALA A 60 4.91 -15.04 -3.50
CA ALA A 60 5.92 -14.04 -3.16
C ALA A 60 5.69 -12.71 -3.88
N ILE A 61 5.27 -12.73 -5.15
CA ILE A 61 4.90 -11.53 -5.91
C ILE A 61 3.68 -10.85 -5.26
N ILE A 62 2.62 -11.59 -4.95
CA ILE A 62 1.43 -11.05 -4.28
C ILE A 62 1.80 -10.48 -2.92
N PHE A 63 2.64 -11.17 -2.14
CA PHE A 63 3.12 -10.70 -0.85
C PHE A 63 3.89 -9.37 -0.97
N ALA A 64 4.71 -9.21 -2.02
CA ALA A 64 5.45 -7.97 -2.26
C ALA A 64 4.53 -6.75 -2.49
N PHE A 65 3.29 -6.95 -2.96
CA PHE A 65 2.30 -5.86 -3.06
C PHE A 65 1.86 -5.30 -1.70
N SER A 66 2.18 -5.96 -0.58
CA SER A 66 2.00 -5.37 0.76
C SER A 66 2.76 -4.06 0.92
N GLU A 67 3.88 -3.88 0.22
CA GLU A 67 4.64 -2.62 0.19
C GLU A 67 3.82 -1.46 -0.43
N ALA A 68 3.14 -1.72 -1.55
CA ALA A 68 2.26 -0.74 -2.16
C ALA A 68 1.07 -0.39 -1.25
N ALA A 69 0.52 -1.39 -0.55
CA ALA A 69 -0.53 -1.17 0.44
C ALA A 69 -0.04 -0.32 1.63
N ALA A 70 1.19 -0.55 2.12
CA ALA A 70 1.81 0.26 3.18
C ALA A 70 1.99 1.72 2.71
N HIS A 71 2.42 1.91 1.46
CA HIS A 71 2.58 3.24 0.86
C HIS A 71 1.26 4.03 0.88
N GLU A 72 0.17 3.45 0.37
CA GLU A 72 -1.15 4.10 0.36
C GLU A 72 -1.68 4.40 1.78
N LEU A 73 -1.42 3.50 2.72
CA LEU A 73 -1.82 3.68 4.11
C LEU A 73 -1.03 4.77 4.84
N ASN A 74 0.21 5.06 4.44
CA ASN A 74 0.97 6.21 4.94
C ASN A 74 0.24 7.54 4.67
N HIS A 75 -0.52 7.61 3.58
CA HIS A 75 -1.33 8.78 3.22
C HIS A 75 -2.70 8.85 3.89
N ASP A 76 -3.07 7.85 4.70
CA ASP A 76 -4.43 7.69 5.24
C ASP A 76 -5.52 7.72 4.13
N SER A 77 -5.19 7.26 2.90
CA SER A 77 -6.04 7.41 1.70
C SER A 77 -7.01 6.26 1.49
N VAL A 78 -6.76 5.09 2.05
CA VAL A 78 -7.48 3.83 1.75
C VAL A 78 -8.87 3.79 2.37
N PHE A 79 -9.01 4.20 3.63
CA PHE A 79 -10.28 4.18 4.35
C PHE A 79 -10.73 5.60 4.74
N ARG A 80 -12.05 5.78 4.85
CA ARG A 80 -12.61 7.00 5.43
C ARG A 80 -12.30 7.12 6.92
N SER A 81 -12.38 6.00 7.65
CA SER A 81 -12.13 5.95 9.10
C SER A 81 -10.64 5.90 9.40
N ARG A 82 -10.18 6.81 10.26
CA ARG A 82 -8.77 6.92 10.65
C ARG A 82 -8.25 5.66 11.34
N TRP A 83 -9.07 5.07 12.23
CA TRP A 83 -8.67 3.86 12.94
C TRP A 83 -8.45 2.67 11.99
N LEU A 84 -9.26 2.53 10.92
CA LEU A 84 -9.06 1.50 9.90
C LEU A 84 -7.73 1.70 9.14
N ASN A 85 -7.41 2.94 8.75
CA ASN A 85 -6.11 3.23 8.12
C ASN A 85 -4.97 2.86 9.07
N THR A 86 -5.06 3.25 10.35
CA THR A 86 -4.02 2.95 11.34
C THR A 86 -3.86 1.45 11.55
N SER A 87 -4.95 0.72 11.81
CA SER A 87 -4.89 -0.73 12.06
C SER A 87 -4.36 -1.51 10.84
N ALA A 88 -4.84 -1.16 9.63
CA ALA A 88 -4.37 -1.76 8.40
C ALA A 88 -2.88 -1.45 8.16
N HIS A 89 -2.45 -0.22 8.42
CA HIS A 89 -1.05 0.18 8.30
C HIS A 89 -0.14 -0.63 9.25
N TRP A 90 -0.54 -0.79 10.51
CA TRP A 90 0.21 -1.61 11.47
C TRP A 90 0.31 -3.07 11.02
N LEU A 91 -0.79 -3.64 10.52
CA LEU A 91 -0.81 -5.02 10.01
C LEU A 91 0.17 -5.19 8.84
N VAL A 92 0.12 -4.29 7.87
CA VAL A 92 0.98 -4.38 6.67
C VAL A 92 2.44 -4.10 7.01
N CYS A 93 2.71 -3.15 7.91
CA CYS A 93 4.06 -2.91 8.41
C CYS A 93 4.62 -4.12 9.17
N PHE A 94 3.81 -4.80 9.97
CA PHE A 94 4.19 -6.05 10.62
C PHE A 94 4.57 -7.13 9.60
N MET A 95 3.76 -7.31 8.54
CA MET A 95 4.06 -8.26 7.46
C MET A 95 5.40 -7.96 6.77
N SER A 96 5.73 -6.68 6.62
CA SER A 96 6.95 -6.20 5.94
C SER A 96 8.13 -5.95 6.88
N TRP A 97 8.02 -6.33 8.17
CA TRP A 97 9.04 -6.09 9.21
C TRP A 97 9.45 -4.61 9.33
N ARG A 98 8.50 -3.71 9.19
CA ARG A 98 8.71 -2.26 9.32
C ARG A 98 8.12 -1.72 10.63
N GLU A 99 8.81 -0.75 11.20
CA GLU A 99 8.27 0.03 12.30
C GLU A 99 7.24 1.05 11.73
N PRO A 100 5.94 0.98 12.13
CA PRO A 100 4.89 1.73 11.43
C PRO A 100 4.96 3.25 11.64
N ILE A 101 5.37 3.73 12.81
CA ILE A 101 5.45 5.17 13.09
C ILE A 101 6.59 5.80 12.27
N TYR A 102 7.77 5.17 12.30
CA TYR A 102 8.91 5.62 11.53
C TYR A 102 8.67 5.53 10.02
N SER A 103 8.04 4.44 9.54
CA SER A 103 7.67 4.26 8.14
C SER A 103 6.80 5.41 7.63
N LYS A 104 5.77 5.75 8.39
CA LYS A 104 4.86 6.87 8.04
C LYS A 104 5.58 8.20 8.05
N TYR A 105 6.37 8.49 9.09
CA TYR A 105 7.13 9.75 9.20
C TYR A 105 8.14 9.89 8.06
N ARG A 106 8.92 8.84 7.77
CA ARG A 106 9.90 8.81 6.70
C ARG A 106 9.26 9.10 5.35
N HIS A 107 8.14 8.43 5.06
CA HIS A 107 7.42 8.58 3.82
C HIS A 107 6.83 10.00 3.64
N LEU A 108 6.21 10.57 4.66
CA LEU A 108 5.69 11.93 4.61
C LEU A 108 6.83 12.97 4.45
N ARG A 109 7.98 12.72 5.08
CA ARG A 109 9.16 13.57 4.90
C ARG A 109 9.71 13.46 3.47
N HIS A 110 9.74 12.26 2.89
CA HIS A 110 10.08 12.06 1.48
C HIS A 110 9.22 12.95 0.58
N HIS A 111 7.90 12.95 0.72
CA HIS A 111 7.01 13.80 -0.08
C HIS A 111 7.26 15.30 0.10
N SER A 112 7.71 15.75 1.26
CA SER A 112 8.01 17.15 1.52
C SER A 112 9.40 17.58 1.02
N LYS A 113 10.32 16.63 0.82
CA LYS A 113 11.73 16.86 0.51
C LYS A 113 12.20 16.04 -0.69
N THR A 114 11.27 15.56 -1.53
CA THR A 114 11.57 14.73 -2.70
C THR A 114 12.69 15.34 -3.54
N SER A 115 13.71 14.52 -3.82
CA SER A 115 14.89 14.90 -4.63
C SER A 115 15.79 16.01 -4.04
N VAL A 116 15.62 16.38 -2.76
CA VAL A 116 16.56 17.30 -2.08
C VAL A 116 17.71 16.47 -1.52
N ILE A 117 18.91 16.62 -2.10
CA ILE A 117 20.10 15.86 -1.72
C ILE A 117 20.41 16.06 -0.22
N GLY A 118 20.50 14.94 0.51
CA GLY A 118 20.80 14.92 1.94
C GLY A 118 19.62 15.20 2.88
N GLU A 119 18.43 15.54 2.35
CA GLU A 119 17.22 15.77 3.15
C GLU A 119 16.11 14.74 2.88
N ASP A 120 16.10 14.15 1.68
CA ASP A 120 15.16 13.11 1.29
C ASP A 120 15.56 11.77 1.93
N PRO A 121 14.75 11.19 2.82
CA PRO A 121 15.09 9.93 3.49
C PRO A 121 14.91 8.68 2.60
N GLU A 122 14.37 8.83 1.40
CA GLU A 122 14.13 7.75 0.42
C GLU A 122 14.94 7.94 -0.88
N GLY A 123 15.74 9.04 -0.96
CA GLY A 123 16.59 9.39 -2.09
C GLY A 123 18.03 8.91 -1.97
#